data_b29f2b8e70063af4e7bb45bf31ba08bb
#
_entry.id   b29f2b8e70063af4e7bb45bf31ba08bb
#
_cell.length_a   1.000
_cell.length_b   1.000
_cell.length_c   1.000
_cell.angle_alpha   90.00
_cell.angle_beta   90.00
_cell.angle_gamma   90.00
#
_symmetry.space_group_name_H-M   'P 1'
#
loop_
_entity.id
_entity.type
_entity.pdbx_description
1 polymer ?
#
loop_
_entity_poly.entity_id
_entity_poly.type
_entity_poly.pdbx_seq_one_letter_code
_entity_poly.pdbx_strand_id
1 'polypeptide(L)'
;LIGSKLASHWESHAEKIIKDLLKTIITSFEPIMKLNKIEGDAAFFYVESLKPKDEAFNILRFMRLANDNFKNKLSKLQFVQSCPCDPCQQARNLSLKIVVHYGSFHITKIRDFTELSGESVILIHRLLKNSIKSDEYWLLTNQFSKFIETYQDYQIEKISQKVENFGKIDLDFVNFNETYDTYAKKSILSKIFNFPKMLMYYKQ
;
A
#
# COMPACT_ATOMS: atom_id res chain seq x y z
N LEU A 1 -20.69 28.86 1.82
CA LEU A 1 -21.54 27.76 1.30
C LEU A 1 -21.00 27.15 -0.02
N ILE A 2 -20.43 27.96 -0.93
CA ILE A 2 -19.82 27.47 -2.17
C ILE A 2 -18.50 26.74 -1.88
N GLY A 3 -17.71 27.23 -0.94
CA GLY A 3 -16.44 26.63 -0.54
C GLY A 3 -16.58 25.21 0.05
N SER A 4 -17.62 24.97 0.87
CA SER A 4 -17.85 23.65 1.47
C SER A 4 -18.27 22.58 0.45
N LYS A 5 -19.05 22.95 -0.55
CA LYS A 5 -19.44 22.01 -1.64
C LYS A 5 -18.28 21.68 -2.58
N LEU A 6 -17.39 22.63 -2.85
CA LEU A 6 -16.18 22.39 -3.62
C LEU A 6 -15.22 21.47 -2.84
N ALA A 7 -14.96 21.75 -1.58
CA ALA A 7 -14.10 20.91 -0.75
C ALA A 7 -14.62 19.46 -0.66
N SER A 8 -15.93 19.26 -0.44
CA SER A 8 -16.52 17.92 -0.42
C SER A 8 -16.41 17.18 -1.78
N HIS A 9 -16.48 17.90 -2.88
CA HIS A 9 -16.30 17.31 -4.22
C HIS A 9 -14.86 16.84 -4.44
N TRP A 10 -13.87 17.64 -4.04
CA TRP A 10 -12.47 17.30 -4.18
C TRP A 10 -12.08 16.10 -3.30
N GLU A 11 -12.55 16.05 -2.07
CA GLU A 11 -12.37 14.92 -1.15
C GLU A 11 -12.96 13.63 -1.74
N SER A 12 -14.16 13.72 -2.29
CA SER A 12 -14.82 12.57 -2.94
C SER A 12 -14.00 11.95 -4.09
N HIS A 13 -13.28 12.75 -4.88
CA HIS A 13 -12.40 12.21 -5.93
C HIS A 13 -11.20 11.48 -5.36
N ALA A 14 -10.54 12.04 -4.34
CA ALA A 14 -9.43 11.38 -3.65
C ALA A 14 -9.89 10.06 -3.01
N GLU A 15 -10.98 10.08 -2.26
CA GLU A 15 -11.53 8.91 -1.60
C GLU A 15 -11.84 7.78 -2.58
N LYS A 16 -12.46 8.09 -3.72
CA LYS A 16 -12.78 7.08 -4.73
C LYS A 16 -11.53 6.44 -5.34
N ILE A 17 -10.51 7.24 -5.66
CA ILE A 17 -9.24 6.74 -6.19
C ILE A 17 -8.57 5.83 -5.17
N ILE A 18 -8.43 6.28 -3.91
CA ILE A 18 -7.82 5.52 -2.83
C ILE A 18 -8.61 4.23 -2.54
N LYS A 19 -9.93 4.30 -2.47
CA LYS A 19 -10.80 3.14 -2.30
C LYS A 19 -10.61 2.07 -3.37
N ASP A 20 -10.49 2.48 -4.63
CA ASP A 20 -10.27 1.58 -5.75
C ASP A 20 -8.90 0.91 -5.71
N LEU A 21 -7.86 1.64 -5.30
CA LEU A 21 -6.51 1.11 -5.11
C LEU A 21 -6.45 0.18 -3.90
N LEU A 22 -7.03 0.57 -2.76
CA LEU A 22 -7.11 -0.28 -1.57
C LEU A 22 -7.86 -1.58 -1.86
N LYS A 23 -9.00 -1.53 -2.57
CA LYS A 23 -9.72 -2.74 -3.00
C LYS A 23 -8.84 -3.67 -3.81
N THR A 24 -7.99 -3.13 -4.69
CA THR A 24 -7.05 -3.94 -5.48
C THR A 24 -6.03 -4.64 -4.57
N ILE A 25 -5.48 -3.94 -3.58
CA ILE A 25 -4.53 -4.50 -2.62
C ILE A 25 -5.20 -5.56 -1.73
N ILE A 26 -6.39 -5.25 -1.21
CA ILE A 26 -7.17 -6.18 -0.35
C ILE A 26 -7.42 -7.47 -1.11
N THR A 27 -7.98 -7.40 -2.32
CA THR A 27 -8.23 -8.58 -3.15
C THR A 27 -6.95 -9.38 -3.47
N SER A 28 -5.79 -8.71 -3.55
CA SER A 28 -4.52 -9.39 -3.77
C SER A 28 -4.07 -10.20 -2.56
N PHE A 29 -4.32 -9.75 -1.33
CA PHE A 29 -3.88 -10.43 -0.11
C PHE A 29 -4.91 -11.37 0.52
N GLU A 30 -6.20 -11.19 0.27
CA GLU A 30 -7.29 -12.03 0.83
C GLU A 30 -7.07 -13.54 0.71
N PRO A 31 -6.43 -14.09 -0.36
CA PRO A 31 -6.22 -15.53 -0.44
C PRO A 31 -5.30 -16.11 0.63
N ILE A 32 -4.42 -15.29 1.24
CA ILE A 32 -3.39 -15.76 2.18
C ILE A 32 -3.40 -15.04 3.53
N MET A 33 -4.04 -13.87 3.63
CA MET A 33 -4.07 -13.06 4.84
C MET A 33 -5.49 -12.56 5.12
N LYS A 34 -5.77 -12.31 6.40
CA LYS A 34 -7.01 -11.70 6.84
C LYS A 34 -6.83 -10.19 6.92
N LEU A 35 -7.76 -9.43 6.33
CA LEU A 35 -7.84 -8.00 6.56
C LEU A 35 -8.32 -7.76 8.00
N ASN A 36 -7.56 -6.99 8.77
CA ASN A 36 -7.96 -6.56 10.10
C ASN A 36 -8.73 -5.23 10.04
N LYS A 37 -8.09 -4.19 9.48
CA LYS A 37 -8.67 -2.86 9.40
C LYS A 37 -8.11 -2.04 8.25
N ILE A 38 -8.82 -0.96 7.92
CA ILE A 38 -8.38 0.08 7.00
C ILE A 38 -8.20 1.37 7.81
N GLU A 39 -7.07 2.04 7.67
CA GLU A 39 -6.73 3.30 8.32
C GLU A 39 -6.34 4.33 7.26
N GLY A 40 -7.30 5.16 6.84
CA GLY A 40 -7.09 6.13 5.77
C GLY A 40 -6.75 5.44 4.43
N ASP A 41 -5.52 5.60 3.98
CA ASP A 41 -4.96 5.01 2.75
C ASP A 41 -4.18 3.72 2.99
N ALA A 42 -4.17 3.19 4.21
CA ALA A 42 -3.48 1.96 4.58
C ALA A 42 -4.45 0.82 4.89
N ALA A 43 -4.09 -0.42 4.49
CA ALA A 43 -4.77 -1.64 4.87
C ALA A 43 -3.85 -2.52 5.73
N PHE A 44 -4.34 -2.98 6.87
CA PHE A 44 -3.61 -3.80 7.81
C PHE A 44 -4.08 -5.25 7.74
N PHE A 45 -3.14 -6.16 7.45
CA PHE A 45 -3.39 -7.59 7.31
C PHE A 45 -2.64 -8.39 8.36
N TYR A 46 -3.16 -9.59 8.64
CA TYR A 46 -2.47 -10.56 9.49
C TYR A 46 -2.73 -12.00 9.01
N VAL A 47 -1.85 -12.87 9.40
CA VAL A 47 -1.99 -14.32 9.27
C VAL A 47 -1.41 -14.99 10.51
N GLU A 48 -2.11 -16.00 11.01
CA GLU A 48 -1.63 -16.88 12.07
C GLU A 48 -0.90 -18.05 11.40
N SER A 49 0.38 -18.22 11.69
CA SER A 49 1.18 -19.23 11.01
C SER A 49 1.86 -20.18 12.00
N LEU A 50 1.71 -21.47 11.73
CA LEU A 50 2.48 -22.55 12.36
C LEU A 50 3.68 -22.98 11.51
N LYS A 51 3.76 -22.51 10.25
CA LYS A 51 4.81 -22.82 9.29
C LYS A 51 5.39 -21.54 8.70
N PRO A 52 6.15 -20.75 9.48
CA PRO A 52 6.56 -19.41 9.08
C PRO A 52 7.42 -19.36 7.80
N LYS A 53 8.15 -20.43 7.43
CA LYS A 53 8.90 -20.46 6.17
C LYS A 53 8.00 -20.53 4.96
N ASP A 54 7.00 -21.42 4.99
CA ASP A 54 6.06 -21.59 3.87
C ASP A 54 5.22 -20.31 3.69
N GLU A 55 4.80 -19.71 4.81
CA GLU A 55 4.06 -18.45 4.80
C GLU A 55 4.90 -17.28 4.31
N ALA A 56 6.16 -17.17 4.70
CA ALA A 56 7.04 -16.11 4.24
C ALA A 56 7.21 -16.13 2.71
N PHE A 57 7.39 -17.32 2.14
CA PHE A 57 7.47 -17.49 0.69
C PHE A 57 6.17 -17.05 -0.02
N ASN A 58 5.02 -17.49 0.51
CA ASN A 58 3.73 -17.10 -0.03
C ASN A 58 3.51 -15.59 0.09
N ILE A 59 3.81 -14.99 1.24
CA ILE A 59 3.69 -13.55 1.44
C ILE A 59 4.51 -12.78 0.41
N LEU A 60 5.77 -13.15 0.14
CA LEU A 60 6.58 -12.49 -0.89
C LEU A 60 5.96 -12.57 -2.29
N ARG A 61 5.43 -13.73 -2.67
CA ARG A 61 4.74 -13.90 -3.95
C ARG A 61 3.53 -12.97 -4.06
N PHE A 62 2.73 -12.87 -3.01
CA PHE A 62 1.53 -12.03 -3.00
C PHE A 62 1.87 -10.55 -2.86
N MET A 63 2.98 -10.17 -2.22
CA MET A 63 3.50 -8.80 -2.25
C MET A 63 3.85 -8.38 -3.68
N ARG A 64 4.51 -9.27 -4.45
CA ARG A 64 4.78 -9.02 -5.87
C ARG A 64 3.49 -8.84 -6.66
N LEU A 65 2.56 -9.77 -6.51
CA LEU A 65 1.25 -9.71 -7.18
C LEU A 65 0.49 -8.43 -6.82
N ALA A 66 0.49 -8.03 -5.55
CA ALA A 66 -0.16 -6.81 -5.09
C ALA A 66 0.48 -5.55 -5.71
N ASN A 67 1.82 -5.53 -5.81
CA ASN A 67 2.55 -4.45 -6.45
C ASN A 67 2.20 -4.32 -7.94
N ASP A 68 2.20 -5.44 -8.67
CA ASP A 68 1.85 -5.49 -10.09
C ASP A 68 0.38 -5.08 -10.31
N ASN A 69 -0.54 -5.59 -9.49
CA ASN A 69 -1.96 -5.25 -9.56
C ASN A 69 -2.20 -3.77 -9.24
N PHE A 70 -1.49 -3.20 -8.26
CA PHE A 70 -1.55 -1.78 -7.93
C PHE A 70 -1.12 -0.92 -9.11
N LYS A 71 0.03 -1.21 -9.74
CA LYS A 71 0.55 -0.50 -10.90
C LYS A 71 -0.41 -0.61 -12.10
N ASN A 72 -0.93 -1.80 -12.36
CA ASN A 72 -1.92 -2.02 -13.41
C ASN A 72 -3.21 -1.22 -13.16
N LYS A 73 -3.71 -1.19 -11.92
CA LYS A 73 -4.88 -0.39 -11.55
C LYS A 73 -4.61 1.09 -11.73
N LEU A 74 -3.47 1.58 -11.24
CA LEU A 74 -3.06 2.98 -11.35
C LEU A 74 -2.95 3.40 -12.83
N SER A 75 -2.34 2.56 -13.67
CA SER A 75 -2.29 2.79 -15.12
C SER A 75 -3.68 2.89 -15.75
N LYS A 76 -4.61 2.02 -15.35
CA LYS A 76 -6.01 2.07 -15.82
C LYS A 76 -6.76 3.31 -15.35
N LEU A 77 -6.38 3.90 -14.20
CA LEU A 77 -6.98 5.11 -13.64
C LEU A 77 -6.42 6.42 -14.24
N GLN A 78 -5.45 6.38 -15.15
CA GLN A 78 -4.87 7.60 -15.72
C GLN A 78 -5.88 8.55 -16.38
N PHE A 79 -7.06 8.07 -16.78
CA PHE A 79 -8.13 8.91 -17.33
C PHE A 79 -8.65 9.96 -16.34
N VAL A 80 -8.50 9.73 -15.01
CA VAL A 80 -8.92 10.70 -13.98
C VAL A 80 -8.17 12.02 -14.09
N GLN A 81 -6.97 12.03 -14.68
CA GLN A 81 -6.18 13.26 -14.93
C GLN A 81 -6.84 14.24 -15.93
N SER A 82 -7.95 13.84 -16.55
CA SER A 82 -8.79 14.77 -17.32
C SER A 82 -9.57 15.74 -16.41
N CYS A 83 -9.74 15.41 -15.13
CA CYS A 83 -10.24 16.33 -14.11
C CYS A 83 -9.11 17.31 -13.69
N PRO A 84 -9.37 18.61 -13.56
CA PRO A 84 -8.35 19.60 -13.21
C PRO A 84 -8.01 19.63 -11.71
N CYS A 85 -8.69 18.84 -10.87
CA CYS A 85 -8.48 18.87 -9.42
C CYS A 85 -7.14 18.26 -8.99
N ASP A 86 -6.56 18.75 -7.89
CA ASP A 86 -5.29 18.29 -7.37
C ASP A 86 -5.24 16.79 -7.11
N PRO A 87 -6.22 16.14 -6.42
CA PRO A 87 -6.19 14.70 -6.23
C PRO A 87 -6.09 13.91 -7.54
N CYS A 88 -6.85 14.31 -8.57
CA CYS A 88 -6.81 13.64 -9.87
C CYS A 88 -5.48 13.86 -10.59
N GLN A 89 -4.89 15.06 -10.50
CA GLN A 89 -3.58 15.34 -11.08
C GLN A 89 -2.46 14.61 -10.36
N GLN A 90 -2.55 14.43 -9.04
CA GLN A 90 -1.57 13.72 -8.21
C GLN A 90 -1.75 12.20 -8.24
N ALA A 91 -2.87 11.68 -8.74
CA ALA A 91 -3.14 10.24 -8.75
C ALA A 91 -2.02 9.41 -9.40
N ARG A 92 -1.31 9.95 -10.39
CA ARG A 92 -0.15 9.27 -11.03
C ARG A 92 1.05 9.08 -10.11
N ASN A 93 1.16 9.89 -9.07
CA ASN A 93 2.29 9.88 -8.13
C ASN A 93 2.03 8.95 -6.94
N LEU A 94 0.86 8.28 -6.92
CA LEU A 94 0.55 7.30 -5.88
C LEU A 94 1.44 6.08 -6.04
N SER A 95 1.97 5.60 -4.93
CA SER A 95 2.90 4.49 -4.84
C SER A 95 2.53 3.56 -3.69
N LEU A 96 3.00 2.32 -3.72
CA LEU A 96 2.69 1.31 -2.73
C LEU A 96 3.90 1.06 -1.82
N LYS A 97 3.70 1.24 -0.52
CA LYS A 97 4.64 0.82 0.52
C LYS A 97 4.10 -0.41 1.22
N ILE A 98 4.93 -1.44 1.36
CA ILE A 98 4.57 -2.66 2.09
C ILE A 98 5.55 -2.86 3.23
N VAL A 99 5.02 -3.00 4.45
CA VAL A 99 5.83 -3.27 5.65
C VAL A 99 5.40 -4.61 6.21
N VAL A 100 6.36 -5.52 6.47
CA VAL A 100 6.09 -6.86 6.97
C VAL A 100 6.93 -7.16 8.21
N HIS A 101 6.27 -7.74 9.20
CA HIS A 101 6.89 -8.16 10.45
C HIS A 101 6.37 -9.54 10.86
N TYR A 102 7.24 -10.34 11.45
CA TYR A 102 6.87 -11.59 12.12
C TYR A 102 7.06 -11.45 13.62
N GLY A 103 5.98 -11.66 14.37
CA GLY A 103 6.02 -11.56 15.83
C GLY A 103 4.70 -11.99 16.47
N SER A 104 4.68 -12.08 17.79
CA SER A 104 3.48 -12.43 18.54
C SER A 104 2.51 -11.26 18.62
N PHE A 105 1.23 -11.59 18.58
CA PHE A 105 0.13 -10.64 18.78
C PHE A 105 -1.05 -11.34 19.47
N HIS A 106 -1.93 -10.55 20.06
CA HIS A 106 -3.16 -11.04 20.67
C HIS A 106 -4.35 -10.66 19.80
N ILE A 107 -5.29 -11.59 19.70
CA ILE A 107 -6.57 -11.35 19.02
C ILE A 107 -7.66 -11.22 20.09
N THR A 108 -8.29 -10.07 20.16
CA THR A 108 -9.40 -9.81 21.06
C THR A 108 -10.67 -9.57 20.24
N LYS A 109 -11.73 -10.30 20.57
CA LYS A 109 -13.05 -10.07 19.96
C LYS A 109 -13.90 -9.20 20.89
N ILE A 110 -14.36 -8.07 20.37
CA ILE A 110 -15.26 -7.15 21.07
C ILE A 110 -16.52 -7.03 20.20
N ARG A 111 -17.58 -7.77 20.54
CA ARG A 111 -18.76 -7.97 19.68
C ARG A 111 -18.33 -8.52 18.32
N ASP A 112 -18.64 -7.81 17.23
CA ASP A 112 -18.31 -8.20 15.86
C ASP A 112 -16.93 -7.71 15.40
N PHE A 113 -16.21 -6.96 16.24
CA PHE A 113 -14.90 -6.42 15.93
C PHE A 113 -13.79 -7.37 16.38
N THR A 114 -12.81 -7.55 15.50
CA THR A 114 -11.55 -8.25 15.82
C THR A 114 -10.46 -7.20 15.97
N GLU A 115 -9.91 -7.06 17.16
CA GLU A 115 -8.80 -6.16 17.46
C GLU A 115 -7.52 -6.95 17.66
N LEU A 116 -6.45 -6.47 17.02
CA LEU A 116 -5.11 -6.99 17.21
C LEU A 116 -4.33 -6.09 18.15
N SER A 117 -3.61 -6.67 19.11
CA SER A 117 -2.81 -5.93 20.07
C SER A 117 -1.48 -6.63 20.37
N GLY A 118 -0.53 -5.90 20.93
CA GLY A 118 0.80 -6.36 21.29
C GLY A 118 1.91 -5.54 20.67
N GLU A 119 3.15 -5.79 21.12
CA GLU A 119 4.33 -5.04 20.66
C GLU A 119 4.54 -5.11 19.15
N SER A 120 4.30 -6.28 18.54
CA SER A 120 4.42 -6.47 17.08
C SER A 120 3.47 -5.57 16.30
N VAL A 121 2.25 -5.37 16.81
CA VAL A 121 1.26 -4.47 16.17
C VAL A 121 1.71 -3.01 16.28
N ILE A 122 2.21 -2.60 17.44
CA ILE A 122 2.74 -1.24 17.63
C ILE A 122 3.95 -1.00 16.73
N LEU A 123 4.88 -1.97 16.66
CA LEU A 123 6.08 -1.86 15.85
C LEU A 123 5.76 -1.64 14.37
N ILE A 124 4.85 -2.44 13.80
CA ILE A 124 4.54 -2.34 12.37
C ILE A 124 3.88 -0.99 12.02
N HIS A 125 2.99 -0.47 12.89
CA HIS A 125 2.41 0.86 12.71
C HIS A 125 3.46 1.98 12.75
N ARG A 126 4.48 1.85 13.60
CA ARG A 126 5.59 2.81 13.68
C ARG A 126 6.52 2.70 12.47
N LEU A 127 6.81 1.48 12.01
CA LEU A 127 7.61 1.24 10.81
C LEU A 127 6.93 1.77 9.54
N LEU A 128 5.61 1.78 9.47
CA LEU A 128 4.89 2.40 8.36
C LEU A 128 5.10 3.93 8.31
N LYS A 129 5.26 4.56 9.47
CA LYS A 129 5.52 6.01 9.63
C LYS A 129 7.02 6.32 9.72
N ASN A 130 7.85 5.67 8.90
CA ASN A 130 9.30 5.85 8.90
C ASN A 130 9.74 7.09 8.11
N SER A 131 11.04 7.41 8.17
CA SER A 131 11.67 8.55 7.50
C SER A 131 12.39 8.21 6.19
N ILE A 132 12.14 7.04 5.62
CA ILE A 132 12.77 6.59 4.37
C ILE A 132 12.32 7.51 3.22
N LYS A 133 13.28 8.06 2.50
CA LYS A 133 13.05 8.99 1.37
C LYS A 133 12.75 8.26 0.06
N SER A 134 12.01 7.17 0.12
CA SER A 134 11.51 6.45 -1.06
C SER A 134 10.00 6.40 -1.02
N ASP A 135 9.37 6.48 -2.17
CA ASP A 135 7.92 6.47 -2.27
C ASP A 135 7.37 5.08 -2.50
N GLU A 136 8.15 4.17 -3.09
CA GLU A 136 7.73 2.81 -3.39
C GLU A 136 8.77 1.79 -2.91
N TYR A 137 8.41 0.98 -1.91
CA TYR A 137 9.34 0.00 -1.33
C TYR A 137 8.64 -1.10 -0.55
N TRP A 138 9.38 -2.18 -0.32
CA TRP A 138 9.10 -3.15 0.74
C TRP A 138 10.07 -2.98 1.89
N LEU A 139 9.57 -3.12 3.09
CA LEU A 139 10.33 -3.04 4.33
C LEU A 139 10.05 -4.28 5.18
N LEU A 140 11.04 -5.13 5.36
CA LEU A 140 10.91 -6.42 6.03
C LEU A 140 11.77 -6.42 7.27
N THR A 141 11.19 -6.71 8.43
CA THR A 141 11.99 -6.85 9.66
C THR A 141 12.84 -8.12 9.62
N ASN A 142 13.99 -8.12 10.31
CA ASN A 142 14.83 -9.33 10.42
C ASN A 142 14.08 -10.52 11.01
N GLN A 143 13.08 -10.27 11.88
CA GLN A 143 12.22 -11.32 12.42
C GLN A 143 11.41 -12.04 11.34
N PHE A 144 11.07 -11.35 10.25
CA PHE A 144 10.39 -11.94 9.10
C PHE A 144 11.40 -12.46 8.08
N SER A 145 12.40 -11.67 7.71
CA SER A 145 13.33 -11.99 6.63
C SER A 145 14.20 -13.23 6.90
N LYS A 146 14.41 -13.62 8.16
CA LYS A 146 15.11 -14.85 8.50
C LYS A 146 14.46 -16.14 7.96
N PHE A 147 13.18 -16.08 7.56
CA PHE A 147 12.47 -17.19 6.94
C PHE A 147 12.57 -17.21 5.42
N ILE A 148 13.18 -16.18 4.82
CA ILE A 148 13.33 -16.05 3.38
C ILE A 148 14.70 -16.60 2.99
N GLU A 149 14.70 -17.67 2.20
CA GLU A 149 15.93 -18.32 1.73
C GLU A 149 16.55 -17.55 0.54
N THR A 150 15.70 -16.96 -0.29
CA THR A 150 16.14 -16.14 -1.43
C THR A 150 15.07 -15.11 -1.79
N TYR A 151 15.53 -13.92 -2.13
CA TYR A 151 14.69 -12.84 -2.67
C TYR A 151 14.56 -12.88 -4.20
N GLN A 152 15.11 -13.92 -4.84
CA GLN A 152 15.13 -14.07 -6.30
C GLN A 152 15.72 -12.85 -7.02
N ASP A 153 14.89 -12.10 -7.75
CA ASP A 153 15.31 -11.00 -8.61
C ASP A 153 15.39 -9.63 -7.90
N TYR A 154 15.20 -9.58 -6.58
CA TYR A 154 15.19 -8.31 -5.84
C TYR A 154 16.55 -7.96 -5.27
N GLN A 155 16.98 -6.72 -5.48
CA GLN A 155 18.13 -6.15 -4.79
C GLN A 155 17.72 -5.75 -3.37
N ILE A 156 18.45 -6.28 -2.39
CA ILE A 156 18.17 -6.06 -0.98
C ILE A 156 19.24 -5.15 -0.40
N GLU A 157 18.81 -4.06 0.20
CA GLU A 157 19.64 -3.21 1.03
C GLU A 157 19.36 -3.51 2.51
N LYS A 158 20.42 -3.73 3.30
CA LYS A 158 20.30 -3.86 4.76
C LYS A 158 20.36 -2.47 5.38
N ILE A 159 19.25 -2.06 5.99
CA ILE A 159 19.16 -0.77 6.65
C ILE A 159 18.78 -0.93 8.12
N SER A 160 18.87 0.15 8.89
CA SER A 160 18.40 0.20 10.27
C SER A 160 17.60 1.46 10.50
N GLN A 161 16.51 1.32 11.24
CA GLN A 161 15.66 2.44 11.66
C GLN A 161 15.59 2.51 13.19
N LYS A 162 15.73 3.73 13.73
CA LYS A 162 15.47 3.96 15.15
C LYS A 162 13.97 4.14 15.33
N VAL A 163 13.36 3.19 16.04
CA VAL A 163 11.92 3.19 16.32
C VAL A 163 11.72 3.50 17.80
N GLU A 164 10.85 4.46 18.09
CA GLU A 164 10.55 4.88 19.46
C GLU A 164 10.07 3.68 20.29
N ASN A 165 10.63 3.50 21.49
CA ASN A 165 10.42 2.40 22.45
C ASN A 165 10.89 1.00 21.99
N PHE A 166 11.41 0.86 20.75
CA PHE A 166 11.96 -0.40 20.24
C PHE A 166 13.46 -0.33 19.98
N GLY A 167 14.05 0.87 20.01
CA GLY A 167 15.47 1.05 19.72
C GLY A 167 15.77 0.95 18.22
N LYS A 168 16.92 0.34 17.91
CA LYS A 168 17.39 0.12 16.56
C LYS A 168 16.80 -1.16 16.00
N ILE A 169 16.08 -1.09 14.91
CA ILE A 169 15.49 -2.21 14.20
C ILE A 169 16.20 -2.40 12.87
N ASP A 170 16.76 -3.58 12.64
CA ASP A 170 17.39 -3.95 11.38
C ASP A 170 16.34 -4.50 10.42
N LEU A 171 16.46 -4.08 9.16
CA LEU A 171 15.44 -4.25 8.14
C LEU A 171 16.07 -4.60 6.79
N ASP A 172 15.39 -5.44 6.05
CA ASP A 172 15.64 -5.63 4.63
C ASP A 172 14.77 -4.64 3.84
N PHE A 173 15.39 -3.86 3.00
CA PHE A 173 14.76 -2.83 2.19
C PHE A 173 14.87 -3.18 0.71
N VAL A 174 13.74 -3.18 0.03
CA VAL A 174 13.63 -3.36 -1.43
C VAL A 174 13.08 -2.08 -2.01
N ASN A 175 13.88 -1.38 -2.81
CA ASN A 175 13.51 -0.11 -3.44
C ASN A 175 13.02 -0.35 -4.88
N PHE A 176 11.89 0.22 -5.23
CA PHE A 176 11.31 0.14 -6.58
C PHE A 176 11.39 1.46 -7.37
N ASN A 177 11.87 2.55 -6.77
CA ASN A 177 11.91 3.87 -7.43
C ASN A 177 12.83 3.90 -8.65
N GLU A 178 13.81 3.01 -8.75
CA GLU A 178 14.78 2.99 -9.85
C GLU A 178 14.25 2.32 -11.13
N THR A 179 13.11 1.65 -11.07
CA THR A 179 12.64 0.80 -12.18
C THR A 179 11.56 1.40 -13.07
N TYR A 180 10.97 2.56 -12.75
CA TYR A 180 9.79 3.02 -13.48
C TYR A 180 9.72 4.55 -13.69
N ASP A 181 10.49 5.04 -14.64
CA ASP A 181 10.31 6.39 -15.22
C ASP A 181 9.42 6.31 -16.49
N THR A 182 8.20 5.81 -16.37
CA THR A 182 7.36 5.48 -17.55
C THR A 182 5.99 6.14 -17.62
N TYR A 183 5.67 7.08 -16.74
CA TYR A 183 4.42 7.82 -16.88
C TYR A 183 4.61 9.12 -17.68
N ALA A 184 4.69 9.01 -19.02
CA ALA A 184 4.73 10.16 -19.92
C ALA A 184 3.52 11.09 -19.67
N LYS A 185 3.77 12.41 -19.58
CA LYS A 185 2.70 13.43 -19.53
C LYS A 185 1.78 13.24 -20.74
N LYS A 186 0.51 12.94 -20.49
CA LYS A 186 -0.46 12.80 -21.57
C LYS A 186 -0.69 14.13 -22.30
N SER A 187 -0.81 14.06 -23.63
CA SER A 187 -1.11 15.21 -24.47
C SER A 187 -2.51 15.78 -24.15
N ILE A 188 -2.75 17.05 -24.50
CA ILE A 188 -4.05 17.73 -24.33
C ILE A 188 -5.17 16.93 -25.01
N LEU A 189 -4.93 16.39 -26.19
CA LEU A 189 -5.88 15.55 -26.92
C LEU A 189 -6.31 14.32 -26.13
N SER A 190 -5.37 13.63 -25.47
CA SER A 190 -5.70 12.46 -24.66
C SER A 190 -6.58 12.79 -23.44
N LYS A 191 -6.47 14.01 -22.89
CA LYS A 191 -7.33 14.49 -21.80
C LYS A 191 -8.76 14.69 -22.28
N ILE A 192 -8.97 15.25 -23.48
CA ILE A 192 -10.30 15.45 -24.06
C ILE A 192 -10.99 14.10 -24.32
N PHE A 193 -10.27 13.12 -24.91
CA PHE A 193 -10.83 11.79 -25.15
C PHE A 193 -11.16 11.02 -23.88
N ASN A 194 -10.45 11.26 -22.80
CA ASN A 194 -10.68 10.57 -21.51
C ASN A 194 -11.73 11.26 -20.62
N PHE A 195 -12.15 12.48 -20.94
CA PHE A 195 -13.10 13.25 -20.13
C PHE A 195 -14.45 12.53 -19.91
N PRO A 196 -15.11 11.94 -20.94
CA PRO A 196 -16.35 11.20 -20.73
C PRO A 196 -16.16 9.98 -19.82
N LYS A 197 -15.02 9.27 -19.94
CA LYS A 197 -14.69 8.12 -19.10
C LYS A 197 -14.49 8.53 -17.64
N MET A 198 -13.87 9.68 -17.41
CA MET A 198 -13.70 10.26 -16.08
C MET A 198 -15.05 10.63 -15.46
N LEU A 199 -15.95 11.26 -16.22
CA LEU A 199 -17.30 11.59 -15.72
C LEU A 199 -18.09 10.35 -15.35
N MET A 200 -18.03 9.28 -16.15
CA MET A 200 -18.71 8.01 -15.83
C MET A 200 -18.15 7.36 -14.58
N TYR A 201 -16.85 7.41 -14.36
CA TYR A 201 -16.20 6.87 -13.20
C TYR A 201 -16.67 7.52 -11.88
N TYR A 202 -16.86 8.84 -11.87
CA TYR A 202 -17.30 9.55 -10.66
C TYR A 202 -18.82 9.59 -10.46
N LYS A 203 -19.61 9.11 -11.42
CA LYS A 203 -21.06 8.98 -11.28
C LYS A 203 -21.51 7.66 -10.59
N GLN A 204 -20.62 6.70 -10.47
CA GLN A 204 -20.85 5.43 -9.74
C GLN A 204 -20.59 5.59 -8.25
#